data_74ee8234976425915757afaf7646fa7d
#
_entry.id   74ee8234976425915757afaf7646fa7d
#
_cell.length_a   1.000
_cell.length_b   1.000
_cell.length_c   1.000
_cell.angle_alpha   90.00
_cell.angle_beta   90.00
_cell.angle_gamma   90.00
#
_symmetry.space_group_name_H-M   'P 1'
#
loop_
_entity.id
_entity.type
_entity.pdbx_description
1 polymer ?
#
loop_
_entity_poly.entity_id
_entity_poly.type
_entity_poly.pdbx_seq_one_letter_code
_entity_poly.pdbx_strand_id
1 'polypeptide(L)'
;MKKKTSRSPATKTKTKAMSLHIGLNAVNPTDYAGWSGPLSACEFDANDMAAIARSCGMKSTVLLTRKGTRANALAAIRSAAKQLRPGDLFFLTYSGHGGQVPDVTGEEDDKKDETWCLYDGQLIDDELYFELSRFAAGVRVLVLSDSCHSGTVTRAAPPQPGATLPNGRSKMMPLAVAMRTYREHQVFYDNLQQDVAKAAGKAVAPDPDSMLAQVAVSPRLTAIANKFKPAVILISGCQDNQTSLDGDHNGAFTEQLLKVWDHGAYSGNYAKFHADIKAGLPADQTPNLFTLGKAARFVTQRPFSV
;
A
#
# COMPACT_ATOMS: atom_id res chain seq x y z
N MET A 1 -55.81 -22.98 8.01
CA MET A 1 -55.16 -21.79 8.61
C MET A 1 -53.63 -21.89 8.42
N LYS A 2 -53.02 -21.12 7.52
CA LYS A 2 -51.57 -21.09 7.32
C LYS A 2 -50.96 -20.01 8.22
N LYS A 3 -50.13 -20.39 9.21
CA LYS A 3 -49.37 -19.45 10.05
C LYS A 3 -48.37 -18.69 9.18
N LYS A 4 -48.54 -17.37 9.05
CA LYS A 4 -47.52 -16.45 8.55
C LYS A 4 -46.45 -16.32 9.62
N THR A 5 -45.27 -16.88 9.38
CA THR A 5 -44.06 -16.58 10.16
C THR A 5 -43.57 -15.19 9.76
N SER A 6 -43.73 -14.21 10.63
CA SER A 6 -43.13 -12.89 10.49
C SER A 6 -41.63 -13.01 10.73
N ARG A 7 -40.81 -12.80 9.68
CA ARG A 7 -39.40 -12.58 9.83
C ARG A 7 -39.19 -11.21 10.49
N SER A 8 -38.65 -11.19 11.69
CA SER A 8 -38.14 -9.96 12.32
C SER A 8 -37.13 -9.28 11.40
N PRO A 9 -37.15 -7.95 11.26
CA PRO A 9 -36.14 -7.23 10.48
C PRO A 9 -34.79 -7.45 11.11
N ALA A 10 -33.81 -7.92 10.29
CA ALA A 10 -32.42 -8.05 10.70
C ALA A 10 -31.88 -6.67 11.12
N THR A 11 -31.50 -6.54 12.38
CA THR A 11 -30.81 -5.37 12.90
C THR A 11 -29.59 -5.13 12.04
N LYS A 12 -29.55 -4.01 11.31
CA LYS A 12 -28.33 -3.59 10.57
C LYS A 12 -27.22 -3.37 11.61
N THR A 13 -26.29 -4.31 11.70
CA THR A 13 -25.07 -4.13 12.48
C THR A 13 -24.33 -2.91 11.94
N LYS A 14 -23.98 -1.96 12.82
CA LYS A 14 -23.21 -0.77 12.44
C LYS A 14 -21.90 -1.24 11.82
N THR A 15 -21.60 -0.75 10.60
CA THR A 15 -20.35 -1.02 9.90
C THR A 15 -19.17 -0.56 10.77
N LYS A 16 -18.16 -1.41 10.90
CA LYS A 16 -16.90 -1.07 11.56
C LYS A 16 -15.89 -0.58 10.56
N ALA A 17 -15.04 0.31 10.99
CA ALA A 17 -13.88 0.72 10.19
C ALA A 17 -12.64 0.83 11.08
N MET A 18 -11.55 0.30 10.58
CA MET A 18 -10.23 0.38 11.20
C MET A 18 -9.23 0.94 10.21
N SER A 19 -8.24 1.67 10.71
CA SER A 19 -7.17 2.17 9.86
C SER A 19 -5.79 1.99 10.47
N LEU A 20 -4.79 1.86 9.61
CA LEU A 20 -3.38 1.81 9.94
C LEU A 20 -2.64 2.80 9.04
N HIS A 21 -1.90 3.71 9.66
CA HIS A 21 -1.15 4.74 8.95
C HIS A 21 0.32 4.63 9.36
N ILE A 22 1.18 4.40 8.38
CA ILE A 22 2.62 4.18 8.56
C ILE A 22 3.35 5.32 7.88
N GLY A 23 4.16 6.07 8.63
CA GLY A 23 4.97 7.19 8.12
C GLY A 23 6.38 7.12 8.65
N LEU A 24 7.37 6.99 7.77
CA LEU A 24 8.78 6.84 8.15
C LEU A 24 9.63 7.96 7.57
N ASN A 25 10.12 8.84 8.45
CA ASN A 25 11.11 9.85 8.10
C ASN A 25 12.55 9.32 8.09
N ALA A 26 12.77 8.08 8.52
CA ALA A 26 14.05 7.38 8.43
C ALA A 26 13.87 5.88 8.63
N VAL A 27 14.86 5.10 8.23
CA VAL A 27 15.00 3.67 8.52
C VAL A 27 16.18 3.44 9.48
N ASN A 28 16.27 2.25 10.08
CA ASN A 28 17.40 1.91 10.94
C ASN A 28 18.64 1.59 10.09
N PRO A 29 19.73 2.36 10.18
CA PRO A 29 20.92 2.13 9.35
C PRO A 29 21.52 0.73 9.50
N THR A 30 21.37 0.10 10.66
CA THR A 30 21.89 -1.26 10.90
C THR A 30 21.23 -2.30 9.98
N ASP A 31 19.96 -2.09 9.64
CA ASP A 31 19.19 -3.02 8.81
C ASP A 31 19.22 -2.64 7.32
N TYR A 32 19.89 -1.53 6.97
CA TYR A 32 19.94 -0.96 5.61
C TYR A 32 21.37 -0.62 5.15
N ALA A 33 22.34 -1.47 5.48
CA ALA A 33 23.75 -1.32 5.05
C ALA A 33 24.34 0.08 5.36
N GLY A 34 24.01 0.66 6.51
CA GLY A 34 24.47 1.97 6.96
C GLY A 34 23.64 3.17 6.44
N TRP A 35 22.61 2.95 5.63
CA TRP A 35 21.78 4.01 5.08
C TRP A 35 20.57 4.30 5.97
N SER A 36 20.35 5.56 6.33
CA SER A 36 19.22 6.00 7.16
C SER A 36 18.04 6.56 6.36
N GLY A 37 18.24 6.93 5.10
CA GLY A 37 17.20 7.46 4.23
C GLY A 37 16.40 8.61 4.82
N PRO A 38 17.01 9.78 5.13
CA PRO A 38 16.28 10.85 5.80
C PRO A 38 15.23 11.48 4.88
N LEU A 39 13.99 11.55 5.35
CA LEU A 39 12.82 12.22 4.79
C LEU A 39 12.25 13.21 5.82
N SER A 40 11.30 14.05 5.40
CA SER A 40 10.72 15.09 6.27
C SER A 40 9.21 14.96 6.44
N ALA A 41 8.49 14.56 5.41
CA ALA A 41 7.03 14.67 5.31
C ALA A 41 6.26 13.42 5.72
N CYS A 42 6.89 12.24 5.78
CA CYS A 42 6.16 10.98 5.89
C CYS A 42 5.37 10.82 7.20
N GLU A 43 5.89 11.35 8.31
CA GLU A 43 5.16 11.34 9.57
C GLU A 43 3.95 12.29 9.56
N PHE A 44 4.04 13.42 8.87
CA PHE A 44 2.91 14.31 8.64
C PHE A 44 1.86 13.62 7.76
N ASP A 45 2.27 13.00 6.64
CA ASP A 45 1.38 12.24 5.77
C ASP A 45 0.56 11.21 6.56
N ALA A 46 1.22 10.40 7.39
CA ALA A 46 0.55 9.39 8.21
C ALA A 46 -0.44 10.00 9.21
N ASN A 47 -0.09 11.13 9.83
CA ASN A 47 -0.95 11.81 10.78
C ASN A 47 -2.18 12.44 10.11
N ASP A 48 -2.02 13.03 8.93
CA ASP A 48 -3.12 13.63 8.16
C ASP A 48 -4.09 12.56 7.64
N MET A 49 -3.56 11.43 7.14
CA MET A 49 -4.40 10.29 6.77
C MET A 49 -5.15 9.72 7.98
N ALA A 50 -4.52 9.68 9.15
CA ALA A 50 -5.19 9.29 10.39
C ALA A 50 -6.26 10.28 10.83
N ALA A 51 -6.07 11.58 10.58
CA ALA A 51 -7.08 12.60 10.85
C ALA A 51 -8.31 12.42 9.95
N ILE A 52 -8.12 12.18 8.64
CA ILE A 52 -9.22 11.80 7.74
C ILE A 52 -9.94 10.56 8.24
N ALA A 53 -9.21 9.50 8.58
CA ALA A 53 -9.82 8.26 9.05
C ALA A 53 -10.67 8.47 10.32
N ARG A 54 -10.16 9.22 11.28
CA ARG A 54 -10.89 9.53 12.53
C ARG A 54 -12.12 10.38 12.27
N SER A 55 -12.04 11.39 11.39
CA SER A 55 -13.19 12.23 11.02
C SER A 55 -14.31 11.42 10.35
N CYS A 56 -13.94 10.34 9.66
CA CYS A 56 -14.86 9.37 9.08
C CYS A 56 -15.31 8.26 10.06
N GLY A 57 -14.94 8.34 11.34
CA GLY A 57 -15.39 7.40 12.38
C GLY A 57 -14.59 6.09 12.45
N MET A 58 -13.39 6.03 11.89
CA MET A 58 -12.53 4.85 11.93
C MET A 58 -11.71 4.79 13.23
N LYS A 59 -11.46 3.57 13.73
CA LYS A 59 -10.47 3.33 14.78
C LYS A 59 -9.08 3.31 14.16
N SER A 60 -8.26 4.34 14.41
CA SER A 60 -6.98 4.54 13.76
C SER A 60 -5.79 4.14 14.63
N THR A 61 -4.82 3.47 14.02
CA THR A 61 -3.47 3.19 14.56
C THR A 61 -2.46 3.94 13.71
N VAL A 62 -1.46 4.56 14.34
CA VAL A 62 -0.38 5.29 13.66
C VAL A 62 0.96 4.71 14.10
N LEU A 63 1.81 4.40 13.14
CA LEU A 63 3.16 3.91 13.33
C LEU A 63 4.15 4.89 12.68
N LEU A 64 4.87 5.63 13.50
CA LEU A 64 5.82 6.65 13.03
C LEU A 64 7.25 6.13 13.18
N THR A 65 8.07 6.36 12.21
CA THR A 65 9.49 6.04 12.08
C THR A 65 9.90 4.79 12.87
N ARG A 66 10.41 4.92 14.09
CA ARG A 66 10.89 3.79 14.92
C ARG A 66 9.80 2.77 15.29
N LYS A 67 8.53 3.16 15.27
CA LYS A 67 7.38 2.27 15.51
C LYS A 67 6.91 1.57 14.25
N GLY A 68 7.32 2.04 13.08
CA GLY A 68 7.00 1.47 11.77
C GLY A 68 7.82 0.22 11.47
N THR A 69 7.92 -0.70 12.41
CA THR A 69 8.61 -1.99 12.25
C THR A 69 7.75 -3.00 11.50
N ARG A 70 8.38 -3.98 10.86
CA ARG A 70 7.70 -5.10 10.20
C ARG A 70 6.74 -5.80 11.16
N ALA A 71 7.21 -6.10 12.37
CA ALA A 71 6.41 -6.79 13.38
C ALA A 71 5.14 -6.00 13.75
N ASN A 72 5.25 -4.69 13.97
CA ASN A 72 4.12 -3.84 14.34
C ASN A 72 3.14 -3.67 13.18
N ALA A 73 3.61 -3.46 11.96
CA ALA A 73 2.79 -3.33 10.76
C ALA A 73 1.98 -4.61 10.51
N LEU A 74 2.65 -5.76 10.47
CA LEU A 74 2.01 -7.07 10.26
C LEU A 74 1.02 -7.42 11.38
N ALA A 75 1.37 -7.15 12.64
CA ALA A 75 0.47 -7.39 13.77
C ALA A 75 -0.82 -6.55 13.65
N ALA A 76 -0.72 -5.28 13.25
CA ALA A 76 -1.87 -4.40 13.07
C ALA A 76 -2.77 -4.87 11.90
N ILE A 77 -2.19 -5.25 10.75
CA ILE A 77 -2.94 -5.79 9.60
C ILE A 77 -3.65 -7.08 10.01
N ARG A 78 -2.95 -8.03 10.62
CA ARG A 78 -3.51 -9.31 11.09
C ARG A 78 -4.61 -9.12 12.13
N SER A 79 -4.45 -8.14 13.02
CA SER A 79 -5.48 -7.79 14.01
C SER A 79 -6.75 -7.26 13.35
N ALA A 80 -6.62 -6.38 12.35
CA ALA A 80 -7.75 -5.87 11.57
C ALA A 80 -8.45 -7.01 10.80
N ALA A 81 -7.69 -7.90 10.13
CA ALA A 81 -8.24 -9.04 9.39
C ALA A 81 -9.05 -9.99 10.28
N LYS A 82 -8.65 -10.17 11.55
CA LYS A 82 -9.39 -10.99 12.52
C LYS A 82 -10.70 -10.33 12.99
N GLN A 83 -10.75 -9.00 13.03
CA GLN A 83 -11.86 -8.25 13.63
C GLN A 83 -12.94 -7.83 12.63
N LEU A 84 -12.54 -7.50 11.39
CA LEU A 84 -13.44 -6.97 10.38
C LEU A 84 -14.25 -8.08 9.70
N ARG A 85 -15.50 -7.73 9.32
CA ARG A 85 -16.52 -8.61 8.77
C ARG A 85 -17.03 -8.06 7.43
N PRO A 86 -17.77 -8.82 6.62
CA PRO A 86 -18.35 -8.33 5.36
C PRO A 86 -19.08 -6.99 5.54
N GLY A 87 -18.73 -6.02 4.70
CA GLY A 87 -19.25 -4.65 4.76
C GLY A 87 -18.35 -3.67 5.50
N ASP A 88 -17.47 -4.15 6.41
CA ASP A 88 -16.53 -3.32 7.14
C ASP A 88 -15.42 -2.75 6.22
N LEU A 89 -14.69 -1.75 6.71
CA LEU A 89 -13.60 -1.08 5.98
C LEU A 89 -12.28 -1.18 6.74
N PHE A 90 -11.21 -1.56 6.04
CA PHE A 90 -9.84 -1.36 6.47
C PHE A 90 -9.17 -0.32 5.58
N PHE A 91 -8.56 0.71 6.18
CA PHE A 91 -7.84 1.76 5.49
C PHE A 91 -6.37 1.73 5.90
N LEU A 92 -5.48 1.41 4.96
CA LEU A 92 -4.03 1.30 5.16
C LEU A 92 -3.34 2.39 4.38
N THR A 93 -2.42 3.13 5.02
CA THR A 93 -1.54 4.06 4.30
C THR A 93 -0.09 3.83 4.66
N TYR A 94 0.77 4.03 3.68
CA TYR A 94 2.22 4.04 3.84
C TYR A 94 2.78 5.30 3.19
N SER A 95 3.66 5.99 3.90
CA SER A 95 4.50 7.07 3.38
C SER A 95 5.93 6.83 3.85
N GLY A 96 6.84 6.67 2.91
CA GLY A 96 8.23 6.32 3.18
C GLY A 96 8.98 5.91 1.92
N HIS A 97 10.18 5.40 2.09
CA HIS A 97 10.94 4.87 0.97
C HIS A 97 10.34 3.56 0.44
N GLY A 98 10.27 3.44 -0.88
CA GLY A 98 10.17 2.17 -1.55
C GLY A 98 11.55 1.62 -1.92
N GLY A 99 11.62 0.33 -2.14
CA GLY A 99 12.82 -0.37 -2.56
C GLY A 99 12.50 -1.57 -3.43
N GLN A 100 13.52 -2.35 -3.76
CA GLN A 100 13.40 -3.58 -4.51
C GLN A 100 14.32 -4.65 -3.92
N VAL A 101 13.89 -5.90 -3.95
CA VAL A 101 14.74 -7.08 -3.70
C VAL A 101 14.72 -7.99 -4.93
N PRO A 102 15.78 -8.79 -5.20
CA PRO A 102 15.72 -9.79 -6.25
C PRO A 102 14.58 -10.78 -6.01
N ASP A 103 13.78 -11.05 -7.04
CA ASP A 103 12.79 -12.13 -7.03
C ASP A 103 13.52 -13.49 -7.15
N VAL A 104 13.42 -14.31 -6.11
CA VAL A 104 13.98 -15.67 -6.09
C VAL A 104 12.96 -16.74 -6.44
N THR A 105 11.70 -16.37 -6.64
CA THR A 105 10.61 -17.27 -7.02
C THR A 105 10.49 -17.38 -8.55
N GLY A 106 11.05 -16.39 -9.28
CA GLY A 106 11.05 -16.36 -10.75
C GLY A 106 9.71 -15.96 -11.34
N GLU A 107 8.91 -15.24 -10.60
CA GLU A 107 7.54 -14.86 -10.97
C GLU A 107 7.46 -13.48 -11.64
N GLU A 108 8.46 -12.61 -11.39
CA GLU A 108 8.54 -11.28 -11.97
C GLU A 108 9.38 -11.24 -13.26
N ASP A 109 8.88 -10.59 -14.29
CA ASP A 109 9.56 -10.47 -15.59
C ASP A 109 10.88 -9.70 -15.49
N ASP A 110 10.95 -8.69 -14.62
CA ASP A 110 12.16 -7.91 -14.34
C ASP A 110 13.02 -8.52 -13.22
N LYS A 111 12.60 -9.65 -12.64
CA LYS A 111 13.28 -10.42 -11.58
C LYS A 111 13.47 -9.62 -10.29
N LYS A 112 12.49 -8.78 -9.94
CA LYS A 112 12.53 -7.97 -8.72
C LYS A 112 11.14 -7.89 -8.08
N ASP A 113 11.12 -8.02 -6.76
CA ASP A 113 9.94 -7.72 -5.94
C ASP A 113 10.03 -6.29 -5.39
N GLU A 114 8.93 -5.59 -5.39
CA GLU A 114 8.80 -4.25 -4.83
C GLU A 114 8.61 -4.29 -3.32
N THR A 115 9.08 -3.24 -2.63
CA THR A 115 9.06 -3.27 -1.16
C THR A 115 8.72 -1.92 -0.54
N TRP A 116 8.09 -1.94 0.63
CA TRP A 116 8.08 -0.81 1.57
C TRP A 116 9.28 -0.93 2.51
N CYS A 117 10.10 0.12 2.59
CA CYS A 117 11.22 0.18 3.53
C CYS A 117 10.70 0.51 4.93
N LEU A 118 10.32 -0.51 5.72
CA LEU A 118 9.95 -0.31 7.11
C LEU A 118 11.19 -0.09 7.97
N TYR A 119 11.02 0.31 9.25
CA TYR A 119 12.14 0.77 10.08
C TYR A 119 13.25 -0.27 10.24
N ASP A 120 12.90 -1.55 10.37
CA ASP A 120 13.78 -2.69 10.68
C ASP A 120 13.89 -3.72 9.54
N GLY A 121 13.51 -3.35 8.33
CA GLY A 121 13.60 -4.22 7.15
C GLY A 121 12.47 -4.00 6.16
N GLN A 122 12.65 -4.51 4.95
CA GLN A 122 11.70 -4.31 3.85
C GLN A 122 10.48 -5.24 3.99
N LEU A 123 9.28 -4.72 3.76
CA LEU A 123 8.06 -5.48 3.57
C LEU A 123 7.86 -5.67 2.06
N ILE A 124 7.96 -6.90 1.60
CA ILE A 124 7.79 -7.27 0.20
C ILE A 124 6.31 -7.16 -0.16
N ASP A 125 5.99 -6.70 -1.36
CA ASP A 125 4.61 -6.52 -1.81
C ASP A 125 3.81 -7.83 -1.81
N ASP A 126 4.42 -8.94 -2.20
CA ASP A 126 3.87 -10.29 -2.11
C ASP A 126 3.44 -10.65 -0.66
N GLU A 127 4.27 -10.32 0.32
CA GLU A 127 3.92 -10.51 1.73
C GLU A 127 2.74 -9.63 2.14
N LEU A 128 2.74 -8.37 1.71
CA LEU A 128 1.62 -7.46 1.95
C LEU A 128 0.33 -8.01 1.34
N TYR A 129 0.35 -8.41 0.07
CA TYR A 129 -0.83 -8.98 -0.60
C TYR A 129 -1.30 -10.27 0.07
N PHE A 130 -0.39 -11.14 0.51
CA PHE A 130 -0.74 -12.33 1.27
C PHE A 130 -1.45 -11.97 2.57
N GLU A 131 -0.97 -10.98 3.33
CA GLU A 131 -1.65 -10.54 4.56
C GLU A 131 -3.01 -9.88 4.27
N LEU A 132 -3.13 -9.11 3.18
CA LEU A 132 -4.43 -8.55 2.77
C LEU A 132 -5.41 -9.64 2.34
N SER A 133 -4.95 -10.74 1.77
CA SER A 133 -5.81 -11.88 1.38
C SER A 133 -6.50 -12.57 2.56
N ARG A 134 -6.01 -12.35 3.78
CA ARG A 134 -6.59 -12.90 5.03
C ARG A 134 -7.89 -12.22 5.46
N PHE A 135 -8.21 -11.06 4.90
CA PHE A 135 -9.48 -10.40 5.19
C PHE A 135 -10.66 -11.22 4.65
N ALA A 136 -11.76 -11.23 5.38
CA ALA A 136 -12.94 -11.97 4.99
C ALA A 136 -13.56 -11.43 3.68
N ALA A 137 -14.22 -12.31 2.94
CA ALA A 137 -14.97 -11.91 1.75
C ALA A 137 -15.96 -10.78 2.07
N GLY A 138 -16.00 -9.74 1.24
CA GLY A 138 -16.87 -8.58 1.41
C GLY A 138 -16.34 -7.52 2.37
N VAL A 139 -15.17 -7.69 3.00
CA VAL A 139 -14.45 -6.58 3.64
C VAL A 139 -13.90 -5.68 2.54
N ARG A 140 -14.01 -4.37 2.73
CA ARG A 140 -13.42 -3.36 1.86
C ARG A 140 -12.03 -2.98 2.39
N VAL A 141 -11.04 -2.99 1.54
CA VAL A 141 -9.65 -2.62 1.91
C VAL A 141 -9.20 -1.51 0.98
N LEU A 142 -8.89 -0.35 1.53
CA LEU A 142 -8.26 0.75 0.82
C LEU A 142 -6.79 0.81 1.22
N VAL A 143 -5.90 0.80 0.24
CA VAL A 143 -4.46 1.00 0.44
C VAL A 143 -4.02 2.24 -0.31
N LEU A 144 -3.33 3.15 0.36
CA LEU A 144 -2.65 4.27 -0.26
C LEU A 144 -1.14 4.15 0.02
N SER A 145 -0.33 4.16 -1.03
CA SER A 145 1.13 4.04 -0.93
C SER A 145 1.80 5.27 -1.54
N ASP A 146 2.36 6.13 -0.71
CA ASP A 146 3.17 7.27 -1.12
C ASP A 146 4.66 6.92 -1.02
N SER A 147 5.10 6.07 -1.94
CA SER A 147 6.47 5.57 -2.06
C SER A 147 6.81 5.28 -3.53
N CYS A 148 8.09 5.19 -3.84
CA CYS A 148 8.60 4.82 -5.17
C CYS A 148 9.20 3.43 -5.11
N HIS A 149 8.89 2.59 -6.09
CA HIS A 149 9.34 1.20 -6.13
C HIS A 149 10.37 0.90 -7.22
N SER A 150 10.40 1.66 -8.32
CA SER A 150 11.23 1.32 -9.47
C SER A 150 12.67 1.83 -9.38
N GLY A 151 13.63 0.92 -9.52
CA GLY A 151 15.03 1.23 -9.79
C GLY A 151 15.35 1.57 -11.26
N THR A 152 14.37 1.56 -12.14
CA THR A 152 14.51 1.93 -13.56
C THR A 152 14.13 3.38 -13.78
N VAL A 153 14.90 4.29 -13.19
CA VAL A 153 14.84 5.68 -13.61
C VAL A 153 15.39 5.74 -15.03
N THR A 154 14.52 6.13 -15.98
CA THR A 154 14.84 6.54 -17.34
C THR A 154 16.22 7.16 -17.42
N ARG A 155 17.02 6.76 -18.39
CA ARG A 155 18.25 7.29 -19.03
C ARG A 155 18.91 8.59 -18.51
N ALA A 156 18.38 9.24 -17.49
CA ALA A 156 19.05 10.26 -16.69
C ALA A 156 19.79 9.57 -15.54
N ALA A 157 21.04 9.95 -15.29
CA ALA A 157 21.83 9.41 -14.17
C ALA A 157 20.99 9.47 -12.87
N PRO A 158 20.98 8.39 -12.06
CA PRO A 158 20.23 8.41 -10.82
C PRO A 158 20.66 9.61 -9.98
N PRO A 159 19.72 10.33 -9.35
CA PRO A 159 20.09 11.44 -8.47
C PRO A 159 21.03 10.91 -7.39
N GLN A 160 22.05 11.68 -7.08
CA GLN A 160 23.01 11.35 -6.01
C GLN A 160 22.24 11.10 -4.71
N PRO A 161 22.65 10.11 -3.88
CA PRO A 161 22.01 9.88 -2.59
C PRO A 161 21.94 11.19 -1.79
N GLY A 162 20.73 11.60 -1.41
CA GLY A 162 20.50 12.87 -0.72
C GLY A 162 20.39 14.10 -1.63
N ALA A 163 20.41 13.95 -2.95
CA ALA A 163 20.14 15.05 -3.86
C ALA A 163 18.71 15.56 -3.65
N THR A 164 18.59 16.86 -3.37
CA THR A 164 17.30 17.55 -3.38
C THR A 164 16.94 17.80 -4.85
N LEU A 165 15.91 17.15 -5.34
CA LEU A 165 15.32 17.50 -6.63
C LEU A 165 14.68 18.89 -6.53
N PRO A 166 14.50 19.62 -7.65
CA PRO A 166 13.88 20.95 -7.62
C PRO A 166 12.51 20.99 -6.88
N ASN A 167 11.85 19.83 -6.76
CA ASN A 167 10.52 19.68 -6.16
C ASN A 167 10.49 18.77 -4.91
N GLY A 168 11.63 18.46 -4.27
CA GLY A 168 11.68 17.61 -3.08
C GLY A 168 12.68 16.45 -3.17
N ARG A 169 12.70 15.59 -2.13
CA ARG A 169 13.54 14.37 -2.07
C ARG A 169 12.77 13.18 -2.63
N SER A 170 13.48 12.30 -3.34
CA SER A 170 12.90 11.04 -3.81
C SER A 170 12.61 10.08 -2.65
N LYS A 171 11.42 9.52 -2.62
CA LYS A 171 11.00 8.43 -1.71
C LYS A 171 11.43 7.05 -2.22
N MET A 172 12.63 6.94 -2.78
CA MET A 172 13.20 5.70 -3.31
C MET A 172 14.52 5.36 -2.61
N MET A 173 14.66 4.11 -2.19
CA MET A 173 15.93 3.58 -1.71
C MET A 173 16.94 3.49 -2.88
N PRO A 174 18.17 4.04 -2.75
CA PRO A 174 19.17 3.92 -3.79
C PRO A 174 19.49 2.46 -4.13
N LEU A 175 19.56 2.12 -5.42
CA LEU A 175 19.77 0.74 -5.88
C LEU A 175 21.03 0.08 -5.25
N ALA A 176 22.12 0.85 -5.11
CA ALA A 176 23.35 0.35 -4.47
C ALA A 176 23.13 -0.01 -2.98
N VAL A 177 22.23 0.70 -2.29
CA VAL A 177 21.83 0.39 -0.91
C VAL A 177 20.95 -0.86 -0.92
N ALA A 178 19.94 -0.92 -1.78
CA ALA A 178 19.05 -2.06 -1.91
C ALA A 178 19.83 -3.36 -2.13
N MET A 179 20.78 -3.36 -3.05
CA MET A 179 21.61 -4.52 -3.33
C MET A 179 22.54 -4.92 -2.18
N ARG A 180 23.06 -3.95 -1.40
CA ARG A 180 23.88 -4.26 -0.22
C ARG A 180 23.00 -4.82 0.90
N THR A 181 21.90 -4.15 1.20
CA THR A 181 20.91 -4.59 2.19
C THR A 181 20.42 -6.00 1.90
N TYR A 182 20.06 -6.29 0.65
CA TYR A 182 19.66 -7.65 0.27
C TYR A 182 20.77 -8.67 0.54
N ARG A 183 22.02 -8.41 0.12
CA ARG A 183 23.15 -9.33 0.35
C ARG A 183 23.43 -9.57 1.84
N GLU A 184 23.32 -8.55 2.68
CA GLU A 184 23.50 -8.67 4.13
C GLU A 184 22.40 -9.51 4.79
N HIS A 185 21.18 -9.49 4.23
CA HIS A 185 20.01 -10.19 4.76
C HIS A 185 19.44 -11.24 3.79
N GLN A 186 20.24 -11.74 2.86
CA GLN A 186 19.79 -12.59 1.76
C GLN A 186 18.99 -13.80 2.25
N VAL A 187 19.52 -14.55 3.21
CA VAL A 187 18.86 -15.75 3.75
C VAL A 187 17.45 -15.43 4.28
N PHE A 188 17.29 -14.26 4.91
CA PHE A 188 16.00 -13.84 5.42
C PHE A 188 15.02 -13.54 4.27
N TYR A 189 15.41 -12.75 3.28
CA TYR A 189 14.53 -12.40 2.16
C TYR A 189 14.21 -13.58 1.26
N ASP A 190 15.19 -14.44 0.95
CA ASP A 190 14.97 -15.64 0.14
C ASP A 190 13.98 -16.60 0.82
N ASN A 191 14.15 -16.86 2.13
CA ASN A 191 13.23 -17.71 2.88
C ASN A 191 11.83 -17.09 2.97
N LEU A 192 11.73 -15.77 3.20
CA LEU A 192 10.46 -15.07 3.26
C LEU A 192 9.68 -15.21 1.96
N GLN A 193 10.30 -14.92 0.82
CA GLN A 193 9.68 -15.06 -0.49
C GLN A 193 9.20 -16.50 -0.73
N GLN A 194 10.05 -17.51 -0.46
CA GLN A 194 9.68 -18.93 -0.61
C GLN A 194 8.52 -19.34 0.31
N ASP A 195 8.48 -18.84 1.56
CA ASP A 195 7.41 -19.16 2.50
C ASP A 195 6.09 -18.51 2.10
N VAL A 196 6.14 -17.26 1.64
CA VAL A 196 4.97 -16.58 1.06
C VAL A 196 4.51 -17.30 -0.20
N ALA A 197 5.44 -17.73 -1.08
CA ALA A 197 5.15 -18.54 -2.26
C ALA A 197 4.39 -19.82 -1.92
N LYS A 198 4.93 -20.59 -0.98
CA LYS A 198 4.29 -21.84 -0.52
C LYS A 198 2.91 -21.58 0.08
N ALA A 199 2.78 -20.56 0.93
CA ALA A 199 1.53 -20.22 1.58
C ALA A 199 0.45 -19.75 0.57
N ALA A 200 0.83 -18.92 -0.40
CA ALA A 200 -0.04 -18.48 -1.49
C ALA A 200 -0.41 -19.63 -2.44
N GLY A 201 0.54 -20.45 -2.82
CA GLY A 201 0.34 -21.61 -3.69
C GLY A 201 -0.58 -22.69 -3.11
N LYS A 202 -0.60 -22.85 -1.79
CA LYS A 202 -1.56 -23.72 -1.10
C LYS A 202 -2.99 -23.15 -1.11
N ALA A 203 -3.15 -21.83 -1.22
CA ALA A 203 -4.43 -21.15 -1.18
C ALA A 203 -5.02 -20.86 -2.57
N VAL A 204 -4.24 -20.90 -3.64
CA VAL A 204 -4.61 -20.34 -4.95
C VAL A 204 -3.99 -21.09 -6.12
N ALA A 205 -4.78 -21.42 -7.18
CA ALA A 205 -4.27 -21.92 -8.46
C ALA A 205 -4.09 -20.77 -9.46
N PRO A 206 -3.11 -20.79 -10.34
CA PRO A 206 -2.81 -19.73 -11.30
C PRO A 206 -3.94 -19.48 -12.30
N ASP A 207 -4.17 -18.20 -12.63
CA ASP A 207 -5.00 -17.78 -13.76
C ASP A 207 -4.31 -16.60 -14.47
N PRO A 208 -3.93 -16.78 -15.75
CA PRO A 208 -3.06 -15.84 -16.48
C PRO A 208 -3.69 -14.51 -16.91
N ASP A 209 -5.01 -14.34 -16.84
CA ASP A 209 -5.71 -13.25 -17.54
C ASP A 209 -6.28 -12.14 -16.64
N SER A 210 -5.72 -11.88 -15.49
CA SER A 210 -6.26 -10.83 -14.63
C SER A 210 -5.68 -9.44 -14.93
N MET A 211 -6.47 -8.40 -14.58
CA MET A 211 -6.19 -6.98 -14.83
C MET A 211 -4.91 -6.41 -14.18
N LEU A 212 -4.15 -7.22 -13.51
CA LEU A 212 -2.83 -6.87 -12.98
C LEU A 212 -1.75 -6.79 -14.07
N ALA A 213 -2.06 -7.16 -15.29
CA ALA A 213 -1.17 -6.99 -16.46
C ALA A 213 -0.72 -5.54 -16.72
N GLN A 214 -1.26 -4.56 -16.00
CA GLN A 214 -0.75 -3.17 -16.03
C GLN A 214 0.16 -2.83 -14.84
N VAL A 215 0.21 -3.70 -13.83
CA VAL A 215 1.12 -3.60 -12.68
C VAL A 215 2.30 -4.51 -12.87
N ALA A 216 2.66 -4.80 -14.12
CA ALA A 216 3.59 -5.85 -14.48
C ALA A 216 3.36 -7.14 -13.66
N VAL A 217 2.56 -8.02 -14.13
CA VAL A 217 3.27 -9.11 -14.68
C VAL A 217 3.84 -10.09 -13.68
N SER A 218 3.41 -10.09 -12.42
CA SER A 218 3.63 -11.29 -11.61
C SER A 218 2.50 -12.27 -11.89
N PRO A 219 2.75 -13.44 -12.52
CA PRO A 219 1.76 -14.51 -12.66
C PRO A 219 1.12 -14.90 -11.32
N ARG A 220 1.82 -14.63 -10.25
CA ARG A 220 1.42 -14.91 -8.87
C ARG A 220 0.50 -13.84 -8.29
N LEU A 221 0.78 -12.56 -8.48
CA LEU A 221 -0.15 -11.49 -8.13
C LEU A 221 -1.46 -11.66 -8.91
N THR A 222 -1.38 -12.06 -10.17
CA THR A 222 -2.52 -12.45 -11.00
C THR A 222 -3.32 -13.61 -10.40
N ALA A 223 -2.63 -14.64 -9.93
CA ALA A 223 -3.25 -15.79 -9.29
C ALA A 223 -3.88 -15.44 -7.93
N ILE A 224 -3.26 -14.58 -7.16
CA ILE A 224 -3.79 -14.05 -5.91
C ILE A 224 -5.02 -13.18 -6.19
N ALA A 225 -4.98 -12.32 -7.21
CA ALA A 225 -6.06 -11.39 -7.56
C ALA A 225 -7.39 -12.09 -7.84
N ASN A 226 -7.39 -13.18 -8.61
CA ASN A 226 -8.61 -13.90 -8.99
C ASN A 226 -9.31 -14.60 -7.83
N LYS A 227 -8.58 -14.91 -6.75
CA LYS A 227 -9.12 -15.53 -5.54
C LYS A 227 -9.14 -14.59 -4.35
N PHE A 228 -8.83 -13.31 -4.54
CA PHE A 228 -8.84 -12.34 -3.47
C PHE A 228 -10.25 -12.20 -2.90
N LYS A 229 -10.42 -12.56 -1.64
CA LYS A 229 -11.72 -12.58 -0.96
C LYS A 229 -12.24 -11.18 -0.61
N PRO A 230 -11.40 -10.26 -0.08
CA PRO A 230 -11.81 -8.89 0.17
C PRO A 230 -11.92 -8.10 -1.15
N ALA A 231 -12.62 -6.96 -1.11
CA ALA A 231 -12.62 -5.97 -2.17
C ALA A 231 -11.53 -4.94 -1.89
N VAL A 232 -10.47 -4.90 -2.71
CA VAL A 232 -9.33 -4.02 -2.48
C VAL A 232 -9.27 -2.93 -3.54
N ILE A 233 -9.03 -1.70 -3.10
CA ILE A 233 -8.56 -0.58 -3.92
C ILE A 233 -7.16 -0.24 -3.42
N LEU A 234 -6.19 -0.20 -4.33
CA LEU A 234 -4.85 0.30 -4.08
C LEU A 234 -4.60 1.52 -4.95
N ILE A 235 -4.14 2.62 -4.35
CA ILE A 235 -3.68 3.81 -5.05
C ILE A 235 -2.23 4.04 -4.66
N SER A 236 -1.32 3.97 -5.65
CA SER A 236 0.10 4.33 -5.47
C SER A 236 0.33 5.78 -5.87
N GLY A 237 1.28 6.45 -5.19
CA GLY A 237 1.60 7.86 -5.43
C GLY A 237 2.30 8.13 -6.75
N CYS A 238 2.85 7.11 -7.41
CA CYS A 238 3.52 7.19 -8.71
C CYS A 238 3.45 5.85 -9.45
N GLN A 239 3.77 5.86 -10.75
CA GLN A 239 3.99 4.64 -11.55
C GLN A 239 5.40 4.09 -11.30
N ASP A 240 5.64 2.84 -11.68
CA ASP A 240 6.90 2.13 -11.42
C ASP A 240 8.16 2.81 -12.00
N ASN A 241 8.01 3.60 -13.04
CA ASN A 241 9.09 4.37 -13.67
C ASN A 241 9.15 5.84 -13.22
N GLN A 242 8.45 6.21 -12.17
CA GLN A 242 8.32 7.58 -11.68
C GLN A 242 8.76 7.71 -10.22
N THR A 243 8.89 8.94 -9.74
CA THR A 243 9.34 9.25 -8.38
C THR A 243 8.25 9.93 -7.58
N SER A 244 7.88 9.38 -6.43
CA SER A 244 7.12 10.10 -5.42
C SER A 244 8.04 11.04 -4.64
N LEU A 245 7.61 12.26 -4.44
CA LEU A 245 8.43 13.33 -3.87
C LEU A 245 8.04 13.61 -2.42
N ASP A 246 9.07 13.70 -1.57
CA ASP A 246 8.96 14.19 -0.21
C ASP A 246 8.96 15.71 -0.21
N GLY A 247 8.05 16.33 0.53
CA GLY A 247 7.93 17.78 0.64
C GLY A 247 8.36 18.29 2.03
N ASP A 248 8.10 19.56 2.28
CA ASP A 248 8.42 20.19 3.58
C ASP A 248 7.44 19.78 4.67
N HIS A 249 6.16 19.59 4.33
CA HIS A 249 5.11 19.18 5.27
C HIS A 249 4.46 17.87 4.84
N ASN A 250 3.96 17.78 3.61
CA ASN A 250 3.42 16.54 3.03
C ASN A 250 4.20 16.16 1.78
N GLY A 251 4.24 14.87 1.47
CA GLY A 251 4.63 14.37 0.16
C GLY A 251 3.66 14.88 -0.91
N ALA A 252 4.15 15.06 -2.14
CA ALA A 252 3.36 15.67 -3.21
C ALA A 252 2.02 14.94 -3.47
N PHE A 253 2.01 13.60 -3.40
CA PHE A 253 0.80 12.81 -3.53
C PHE A 253 -0.18 13.09 -2.38
N THR A 254 0.28 13.02 -1.14
CA THR A 254 -0.55 13.26 0.04
C THR A 254 -1.07 14.68 0.07
N GLU A 255 -0.24 15.69 -0.24
CA GLU A 255 -0.66 17.08 -0.33
C GLU A 255 -1.81 17.26 -1.34
N GLN A 256 -1.66 16.70 -2.53
CA GLN A 256 -2.69 16.78 -3.57
C GLN A 256 -3.97 16.02 -3.18
N LEU A 257 -3.83 14.87 -2.52
CA LEU A 257 -4.97 14.13 -2.00
C LEU A 257 -5.76 14.97 -0.98
N LEU A 258 -5.07 15.64 -0.05
CA LEU A 258 -5.69 16.50 0.95
C LEU A 258 -6.44 17.67 0.30
N LYS A 259 -5.86 18.31 -0.72
CA LYS A 259 -6.51 19.38 -1.50
C LYS A 259 -7.79 18.89 -2.15
N VAL A 260 -7.77 17.73 -2.78
CA VAL A 260 -8.95 17.13 -3.44
C VAL A 260 -9.99 16.69 -2.41
N TRP A 261 -9.59 16.15 -1.27
CA TRP A 261 -10.50 15.73 -0.20
C TRP A 261 -11.25 16.90 0.44
N ASP A 262 -10.63 18.07 0.47
CA ASP A 262 -11.21 19.34 0.93
C ASP A 262 -11.97 19.18 2.26
N HIS A 263 -11.25 18.76 3.31
CA HIS A 263 -11.77 18.55 4.66
C HIS A 263 -13.06 17.70 4.72
N GLY A 264 -13.30 16.87 3.71
CA GLY A 264 -14.49 16.04 3.62
C GLY A 264 -15.63 16.66 2.80
N ALA A 265 -15.41 17.76 2.09
CA ALA A 265 -16.40 18.31 1.16
C ALA A 265 -16.49 17.52 -0.16
N TYR A 266 -15.46 16.70 -0.48
CA TYR A 266 -15.45 15.88 -1.68
C TYR A 266 -16.65 14.93 -1.76
N SER A 267 -17.36 14.92 -2.90
CA SER A 267 -18.59 14.14 -3.10
C SER A 267 -18.51 13.08 -4.22
N GLY A 268 -17.38 12.99 -4.94
CA GLY A 268 -17.17 11.99 -5.99
C GLY A 268 -16.94 10.57 -5.45
N ASN A 269 -16.78 9.63 -6.38
CA ASN A 269 -16.37 8.25 -6.07
C ASN A 269 -14.85 8.07 -6.15
N TYR A 270 -14.33 6.86 -5.84
CA TYR A 270 -12.89 6.59 -5.87
C TYR A 270 -12.25 6.78 -7.25
N ALA A 271 -12.94 6.40 -8.34
CA ALA A 271 -12.41 6.58 -9.68
C ALA A 271 -12.21 8.07 -10.02
N LYS A 272 -13.22 8.90 -9.70
CA LYS A 272 -13.10 10.35 -9.89
C LYS A 272 -12.08 10.96 -8.92
N PHE A 273 -12.04 10.51 -7.67
CA PHE A 273 -11.07 10.96 -6.67
C PHE A 273 -9.63 10.75 -7.13
N HIS A 274 -9.32 9.56 -7.65
CA HIS A 274 -8.04 9.27 -8.24
C HIS A 274 -7.73 10.17 -9.45
N ALA A 275 -8.71 10.35 -10.36
CA ALA A 275 -8.53 11.23 -11.52
C ALA A 275 -8.26 12.68 -11.13
N ASP A 276 -8.97 13.21 -10.12
CA ASP A 276 -8.81 14.58 -9.63
C ASP A 276 -7.43 14.76 -8.93
N ILE A 277 -6.96 13.75 -8.17
CA ILE A 277 -5.60 13.76 -7.59
C ILE A 277 -4.55 13.78 -8.71
N LYS A 278 -4.70 12.89 -9.68
CA LYS A 278 -3.78 12.79 -10.83
C LYS A 278 -3.68 14.10 -11.60
N ALA A 279 -4.79 14.79 -11.80
CA ALA A 279 -4.84 16.06 -12.55
C ALA A 279 -4.07 17.20 -11.87
N GLY A 280 -3.85 17.16 -10.57
CA GLY A 280 -3.12 18.17 -9.80
C GLY A 280 -1.65 17.82 -9.53
N LEU A 281 -1.17 16.69 -10.00
CA LEU A 281 0.23 16.27 -9.86
C LEU A 281 1.02 16.54 -11.13
N PRO A 282 2.34 16.75 -11.02
CA PRO A 282 3.21 16.91 -12.19
C PRO A 282 3.23 15.65 -13.06
N ALA A 283 3.55 15.79 -14.35
CA ALA A 283 3.49 14.70 -15.34
C ALA A 283 4.45 13.53 -15.04
N ASP A 284 5.50 13.78 -14.27
CA ASP A 284 6.49 12.80 -13.81
C ASP A 284 6.10 12.11 -12.49
N GLN A 285 4.92 12.43 -11.95
CA GLN A 285 4.32 11.74 -10.81
C GLN A 285 2.85 11.41 -11.11
N THR A 286 2.61 10.22 -11.63
CA THR A 286 1.27 9.75 -12.03
C THR A 286 0.80 8.67 -11.06
N PRO A 287 -0.20 8.94 -10.20
CA PRO A 287 -0.80 7.92 -9.36
C PRO A 287 -1.43 6.81 -10.18
N ASN A 288 -1.34 5.58 -9.67
CA ASN A 288 -2.04 4.42 -10.24
C ASN A 288 -3.16 3.97 -9.31
N LEU A 289 -4.27 3.49 -9.91
CA LEU A 289 -5.38 2.88 -9.18
C LEU A 289 -5.55 1.43 -9.65
N PHE A 290 -5.41 0.51 -8.69
CA PHE A 290 -5.59 -0.92 -8.90
C PHE A 290 -6.72 -1.46 -8.07
N THR A 291 -7.30 -2.58 -8.51
CA THR A 291 -8.34 -3.26 -7.76
C THR A 291 -8.08 -4.76 -7.72
N LEU A 292 -8.33 -5.37 -6.56
CA LEU A 292 -8.26 -6.80 -6.36
C LEU A 292 -9.61 -7.33 -5.82
N GLY A 293 -9.93 -8.55 -6.14
CA GLY A 293 -11.19 -9.16 -5.74
C GLY A 293 -12.42 -8.45 -6.34
N LYS A 294 -13.56 -8.53 -5.67
CA LYS A 294 -14.83 -7.97 -6.17
C LYS A 294 -14.97 -6.49 -5.82
N ALA A 295 -14.08 -5.64 -6.32
CA ALA A 295 -14.00 -4.22 -5.97
C ALA A 295 -14.87 -3.28 -6.82
N ALA A 296 -15.52 -3.74 -7.90
CA ALA A 296 -16.30 -2.88 -8.81
C ALA A 296 -17.30 -1.97 -8.09
N ARG A 297 -18.03 -2.51 -7.09
CA ARG A 297 -18.96 -1.71 -6.27
C ARG A 297 -18.21 -0.79 -5.29
N PHE A 298 -17.04 -1.15 -4.84
CA PHE A 298 -16.26 -0.34 -3.90
C PHE A 298 -15.72 0.92 -4.61
N VAL A 299 -15.25 0.80 -5.85
CA VAL A 299 -14.75 1.93 -6.65
C VAL A 299 -15.82 3.02 -6.86
N THR A 300 -17.11 2.65 -6.90
CA THR A 300 -18.20 3.61 -7.07
C THR A 300 -18.64 4.30 -5.79
N GLN A 301 -18.06 3.96 -4.64
CA GLN A 301 -18.38 4.60 -3.36
C GLN A 301 -17.60 5.92 -3.19
N ARG A 302 -18.15 6.79 -2.32
CA ARG A 302 -17.41 7.98 -1.87
C ARG A 302 -16.17 7.54 -1.07
N PRO A 303 -15.00 8.15 -1.28
CA PRO A 303 -13.80 7.85 -0.51
C PRO A 303 -14.03 7.89 1.00
N PHE A 304 -13.37 6.98 1.71
CA PHE A 304 -13.36 6.86 3.17
C PHE A 304 -14.73 6.66 3.83
N SER A 305 -15.79 6.37 3.07
CA SER A 305 -17.14 6.15 3.64
C SER A 305 -17.24 4.84 4.41
N VAL A 306 -17.73 4.89 5.65
CA VAL A 306 -17.94 3.76 6.56
C VAL A 306 -19.36 3.22 6.47
#